data_5e3ba722efe2693740890af1fb4f07c5
#
_entry.id   5e3ba722efe2693740890af1fb4f07c5
#
_cell.length_a   1.000
_cell.length_b   1.000
_cell.length_c   1.000
_cell.angle_alpha   90.00
_cell.angle_beta   90.00
_cell.angle_gamma   90.00
#
_symmetry.space_group_name_H-M   'P 1'
#
loop_
_entity.id
_entity.type
_entity.pdbx_description
1 polymer ?
#
loop_
_entity_poly.entity_id
_entity_poly.type
_entity_poly.pdbx_seq_one_letter_code
_entity_poly.pdbx_strand_id
1 'polypeptide(L)'
;MNQYGLLLRSWVIYGVLAGLLLVFAADARRADSSGGVVADAFHPFATLLERHLSERTLENDGLVSAFDYRAAADHPETMQILESQKKRLAGFDTSRLDTREKAIAFWNNAYNFFMIYQILTEPVDGRIVDSVWDYGGRYNPFRKNVFERERFVIGGTAYSLDGMEKGILLGDEYKARGWKEARVHFTVNCAAVGCPPLRRTIYTAGNIEALMTENTRRAFNTPRHLQLDGTTLYVSELFKWYEDDYLEEEGSITDFIRAYADDWVIEKVNAATRIRYIDYDWALNRPDNFPAF
;
A
#
# COMPACT_ATOMS: atom_id res chain seq x y z
N MET A 1 60.88 -31.87 20.01
CA MET A 1 60.69 -31.16 18.75
C MET A 1 59.21 -30.90 18.55
N ASN A 2 58.90 -29.63 18.56
CA ASN A 2 57.69 -28.91 18.15
C ASN A 2 56.34 -29.16 18.87
N GLN A 3 56.19 -28.47 19.99
CA GLN A 3 54.88 -28.18 20.60
C GLN A 3 54.36 -26.75 20.25
N TYR A 4 54.99 -26.01 19.35
CA TYR A 4 54.63 -24.60 19.06
C TYR A 4 53.78 -24.41 17.81
N GLY A 5 53.36 -25.50 17.14
CA GLY A 5 52.60 -25.43 15.87
C GLY A 5 51.07 -25.39 16.03
N LEU A 6 50.49 -25.66 17.21
CA LEU A 6 49.04 -25.80 17.36
C LEU A 6 48.34 -24.55 17.89
N LEU A 7 49.05 -23.61 18.50
CA LEU A 7 48.42 -22.42 19.15
C LEU A 7 48.15 -21.27 18.17
N LEU A 8 48.87 -21.20 17.05
CA LEU A 8 48.67 -20.11 16.07
C LEU A 8 47.45 -20.32 15.15
N ARG A 9 46.95 -21.54 14.99
CA ARG A 9 45.76 -21.81 14.15
C ARG A 9 44.46 -21.51 14.84
N SER A 10 44.39 -21.54 16.16
CA SER A 10 43.16 -21.29 16.93
C SER A 10 42.77 -19.81 16.97
N TRP A 11 43.74 -18.90 16.98
CA TRP A 11 43.47 -17.47 17.07
C TRP A 11 42.95 -16.84 15.77
N VAL A 12 43.35 -17.40 14.61
CA VAL A 12 42.87 -16.91 13.30
C VAL A 12 41.39 -17.31 13.07
N ILE A 13 40.97 -18.48 13.54
CA ILE A 13 39.59 -18.96 13.40
C ILE A 13 38.65 -18.17 14.28
N TYR A 14 39.03 -17.82 15.53
CA TYR A 14 38.21 -17.01 16.41
C TYR A 14 38.10 -15.54 15.97
N GLY A 15 39.14 -14.98 15.36
CA GLY A 15 39.11 -13.62 14.81
C GLY A 15 38.18 -13.50 13.62
N VAL A 16 38.13 -14.47 12.73
CA VAL A 16 37.26 -14.49 11.55
C VAL A 16 35.78 -14.71 11.94
N LEU A 17 35.53 -15.61 12.92
CA LEU A 17 34.17 -15.83 13.43
C LEU A 17 33.62 -14.63 14.20
N ALA A 18 34.45 -13.95 14.99
CA ALA A 18 34.03 -12.74 15.71
C ALA A 18 33.80 -11.56 14.74
N GLY A 19 34.62 -11.44 13.68
CA GLY A 19 34.42 -10.44 12.63
C GLY A 19 33.13 -10.67 11.82
N LEU A 20 32.82 -11.91 11.45
CA LEU A 20 31.57 -12.27 10.76
C LEU A 20 30.34 -12.04 11.63
N LEU A 21 30.37 -12.39 12.92
CA LEU A 21 29.25 -12.14 13.85
C LEU A 21 29.01 -10.65 14.09
N LEU A 22 30.06 -9.82 14.07
CA LEU A 22 29.92 -8.36 14.22
C LEU A 22 29.36 -7.71 12.95
N VAL A 23 29.69 -8.21 11.76
CA VAL A 23 29.13 -7.72 10.49
C VAL A 23 27.66 -8.11 10.38
N PHE A 24 27.27 -9.35 10.69
CA PHE A 24 25.86 -9.76 10.71
C PHE A 24 25.04 -9.03 11.79
N ALA A 25 25.61 -8.73 12.96
CA ALA A 25 24.94 -7.98 13.99
C ALA A 25 24.83 -6.48 13.66
N ALA A 26 25.75 -5.92 12.87
CA ALA A 26 25.68 -4.54 12.39
C ALA A 26 24.64 -4.42 11.26
N ASP A 27 24.57 -5.38 10.35
CA ASP A 27 23.54 -5.41 9.30
C ASP A 27 22.14 -5.67 9.87
N ALA A 28 21.99 -6.56 10.85
CA ALA A 28 20.73 -6.75 11.56
C ALA A 28 20.27 -5.51 12.32
N ARG A 29 21.18 -4.78 12.97
CA ARG A 29 20.85 -3.51 13.63
C ARG A 29 20.56 -2.38 12.64
N ARG A 30 21.18 -2.40 11.46
CA ARG A 30 20.93 -1.44 10.38
C ARG A 30 19.56 -1.69 9.71
N ALA A 31 19.18 -2.96 9.55
CA ALA A 31 17.85 -3.35 9.08
C ALA A 31 16.75 -2.95 10.08
N ASP A 32 16.99 -3.13 11.39
CA ASP A 32 16.04 -2.73 12.44
C ASP A 32 15.88 -1.20 12.53
N SER A 33 16.94 -0.42 12.32
CA SER A 33 16.88 1.03 12.28
C SER A 33 16.23 1.58 11.00
N SER A 34 16.18 0.82 9.91
CA SER A 34 15.60 1.24 8.62
C SER A 34 14.07 1.14 8.58
N GLY A 35 13.48 0.22 9.35
CA GLY A 35 12.02 0.10 9.50
C GLY A 35 11.42 1.10 10.49
N GLY A 36 12.17 1.47 11.54
CA GLY A 36 11.71 2.26 12.68
C GLY A 36 11.14 3.62 12.33
N VAL A 37 11.77 4.37 11.42
CA VAL A 37 11.34 5.74 11.06
C VAL A 37 9.89 5.79 10.56
N VAL A 38 9.52 4.91 9.65
CA VAL A 38 8.16 4.84 9.09
C VAL A 38 7.21 4.22 10.10
N ALA A 39 7.60 3.12 10.77
CA ALA A 39 6.80 2.48 11.79
C ALA A 39 6.48 3.46 12.94
N ASP A 40 7.47 4.20 13.42
CA ASP A 40 7.28 5.21 14.45
C ASP A 40 6.34 6.33 14.00
N ALA A 41 6.50 6.81 12.76
CA ALA A 41 5.65 7.85 12.20
C ALA A 41 4.18 7.43 12.16
N PHE A 42 3.88 6.17 11.84
CA PHE A 42 2.52 5.64 11.64
C PHE A 42 2.00 4.75 12.78
N HIS A 43 2.62 4.77 13.95
CA HIS A 43 2.15 3.98 15.09
C HIS A 43 0.66 4.21 15.45
N PRO A 44 0.14 5.46 15.50
CA PRO A 44 -1.29 5.65 15.74
C PRO A 44 -2.17 5.08 14.62
N PHE A 45 -1.76 5.19 13.37
CA PHE A 45 -2.47 4.60 12.23
C PHE A 45 -2.50 3.07 12.30
N ALA A 46 -1.38 2.44 12.67
CA ALA A 46 -1.33 0.99 12.90
C ALA A 46 -2.36 0.55 13.95
N THR A 47 -2.49 1.30 15.05
CA THR A 47 -3.51 1.03 16.08
C THR A 47 -4.93 1.14 15.54
N LEU A 48 -5.20 2.13 14.67
CA LEU A 48 -6.52 2.31 14.04
C LEU A 48 -6.85 1.13 13.13
N LEU A 49 -5.90 0.70 12.29
CA LEU A 49 -6.08 -0.45 11.40
C LEU A 49 -6.27 -1.74 12.20
N GLU A 50 -5.48 -1.97 13.24
CA GLU A 50 -5.60 -3.16 14.08
C GLU A 50 -6.98 -3.30 14.71
N ARG A 51 -7.60 -2.19 15.11
CA ARG A 51 -8.91 -2.17 15.77
C ARG A 51 -10.09 -2.32 14.82
N HIS A 52 -10.00 -1.71 13.65
CA HIS A 52 -11.19 -1.48 12.79
C HIS A 52 -11.08 -2.07 11.39
N LEU A 53 -9.92 -2.59 10.97
CA LEU A 53 -9.75 -3.25 9.69
C LEU A 53 -9.82 -4.77 9.85
N SER A 54 -10.68 -5.40 9.07
CA SER A 54 -10.77 -6.86 8.95
C SER A 54 -10.24 -7.29 7.59
N GLU A 55 -9.40 -8.33 7.59
CA GLU A 55 -8.92 -9.01 6.38
C GLU A 55 -9.52 -10.41 6.30
N ARG A 56 -9.92 -10.85 5.09
CA ARG A 56 -10.35 -12.23 4.83
C ARG A 56 -9.65 -12.79 3.61
N THR A 57 -9.05 -13.97 3.80
CA THR A 57 -8.51 -14.77 2.71
C THR A 57 -9.64 -15.62 2.12
N LEU A 58 -9.77 -15.59 0.80
CA LEU A 58 -10.69 -16.42 0.03
C LEU A 58 -10.08 -17.80 -0.24
N GLU A 59 -10.89 -18.78 -0.68
CA GLU A 59 -10.43 -20.16 -0.93
C GLU A 59 -9.25 -20.25 -1.92
N ASN A 60 -9.21 -19.35 -2.91
CA ASN A 60 -8.15 -19.27 -3.92
C ASN A 60 -7.02 -18.33 -3.55
N ASP A 61 -6.81 -18.07 -2.26
CA ASP A 61 -5.83 -17.11 -1.72
C ASP A 61 -6.05 -15.65 -2.15
N GLY A 62 -7.20 -15.29 -2.67
CA GLY A 62 -7.59 -13.91 -2.84
C GLY A 62 -7.74 -13.21 -1.49
N LEU A 63 -7.46 -11.92 -1.44
CA LEU A 63 -7.61 -11.12 -0.22
C LEU A 63 -8.68 -10.06 -0.41
N VAL A 64 -9.55 -9.93 0.57
CA VAL A 64 -10.49 -8.82 0.71
C VAL A 64 -10.33 -8.19 2.08
N SER A 65 -10.54 -6.88 2.17
CA SER A 65 -10.50 -6.16 3.44
C SER A 65 -11.61 -5.14 3.54
N ALA A 66 -12.12 -4.95 4.75
CA ALA A 66 -13.15 -3.98 5.04
C ALA A 66 -12.79 -3.18 6.30
N PHE A 67 -13.00 -1.86 6.26
CA PHE A 67 -12.80 -0.98 7.41
C PHE A 67 -14.16 -0.65 8.02
N ASP A 68 -14.32 -0.91 9.31
CA ASP A 68 -15.56 -0.59 10.03
C ASP A 68 -15.56 0.88 10.46
N TYR A 69 -15.96 1.74 9.54
CA TYR A 69 -16.05 3.18 9.77
C TYR A 69 -17.03 3.56 10.87
N ARG A 70 -18.12 2.78 11.04
CA ARG A 70 -19.12 3.04 12.08
C ARG A 70 -18.55 2.73 13.46
N ALA A 71 -18.00 1.53 13.65
CA ALA A 71 -17.35 1.18 14.91
C ALA A 71 -16.17 2.13 15.23
N ALA A 72 -15.43 2.57 14.21
CA ALA A 72 -14.37 3.56 14.40
C ALA A 72 -14.93 4.92 14.84
N ALA A 73 -16.00 5.41 14.23
CA ALA A 73 -16.60 6.70 14.60
C ALA A 73 -17.18 6.69 16.02
N ASP A 74 -17.74 5.56 16.44
CA ASP A 74 -18.33 5.37 17.78
C ASP A 74 -17.28 5.11 18.88
N HIS A 75 -16.03 4.76 18.51
CA HIS A 75 -15.00 4.44 19.49
C HIS A 75 -14.39 5.71 20.11
N PRO A 76 -14.35 5.85 21.45
CA PRO A 76 -14.01 7.10 22.14
C PRO A 76 -12.58 7.60 21.88
N GLU A 77 -11.63 6.72 21.55
CA GLU A 77 -10.23 7.09 21.31
C GLU A 77 -9.94 7.43 19.83
N THR A 78 -10.84 7.16 18.91
CA THR A 78 -10.57 7.30 17.47
C THR A 78 -10.14 8.72 17.11
N MET A 79 -10.86 9.74 17.56
CA MET A 79 -10.50 11.12 17.26
C MET A 79 -9.13 11.50 17.82
N GLN A 80 -8.76 11.01 19.00
CA GLN A 80 -7.42 11.23 19.57
C GLN A 80 -6.33 10.54 18.73
N ILE A 81 -6.59 9.33 18.25
CA ILE A 81 -5.66 8.58 17.37
C ILE A 81 -5.48 9.34 16.04
N LEU A 82 -6.57 9.79 15.43
CA LEU A 82 -6.56 10.54 14.17
C LEU A 82 -5.77 11.85 14.28
N GLU A 83 -6.04 12.65 15.32
CA GLU A 83 -5.33 13.92 15.52
C GLU A 83 -3.85 13.71 15.91
N SER A 84 -3.55 12.67 16.68
CA SER A 84 -2.16 12.28 16.98
C SER A 84 -1.40 11.93 15.71
N GLN A 85 -1.99 11.11 14.83
CA GLN A 85 -1.38 10.73 13.55
C GLN A 85 -1.19 11.95 12.64
N LYS A 86 -2.22 12.79 12.48
CA LYS A 86 -2.15 14.02 11.69
C LYS A 86 -1.02 14.94 12.16
N LYS A 87 -0.92 15.16 13.49
CA LYS A 87 0.13 15.98 14.08
C LYS A 87 1.53 15.42 13.83
N ARG A 88 1.70 14.10 13.92
CA ARG A 88 2.99 13.44 13.61
C ARG A 88 3.41 13.65 12.16
N LEU A 89 2.48 13.52 11.22
CA LEU A 89 2.74 13.75 9.80
C LEU A 89 3.04 15.23 9.51
N ALA A 90 2.32 16.16 10.11
CA ALA A 90 2.55 17.58 9.93
C ALA A 90 3.96 18.03 10.37
N GLY A 91 4.51 17.39 11.42
CA GLY A 91 5.88 17.66 11.90
C GLY A 91 6.94 16.68 11.40
N PHE A 92 6.62 15.78 10.46
CA PHE A 92 7.57 14.78 9.98
C PHE A 92 8.64 15.41 9.07
N ASP A 93 9.90 15.08 9.30
CA ASP A 93 11.02 15.49 8.45
C ASP A 93 11.13 14.50 7.26
N THR A 94 10.65 14.94 6.08
CA THR A 94 10.65 14.14 4.85
C THR A 94 12.03 13.85 4.30
N SER A 95 13.09 14.58 4.72
CA SER A 95 14.48 14.26 4.35
C SER A 95 14.95 12.90 4.89
N ARG A 96 14.25 12.36 5.89
CA ARG A 96 14.50 11.01 6.44
C ARG A 96 14.03 9.87 5.53
N LEU A 97 13.30 10.19 4.45
CA LEU A 97 12.88 9.25 3.43
C LEU A 97 13.97 9.08 2.36
N ASP A 98 15.14 8.68 2.81
CA ASP A 98 16.39 8.64 2.05
C ASP A 98 16.58 7.35 1.22
N THR A 99 15.71 6.35 1.39
CA THR A 99 15.70 5.12 0.58
C THR A 99 14.33 4.94 -0.10
N ARG A 100 14.32 4.17 -1.21
CA ARG A 100 13.12 3.83 -1.97
C ARG A 100 12.05 3.20 -1.05
N GLU A 101 12.43 2.23 -0.26
CA GLU A 101 11.53 1.46 0.60
C GLU A 101 10.89 2.35 1.68
N LYS A 102 11.67 3.24 2.32
CA LYS A 102 11.13 4.22 3.28
C LYS A 102 10.14 5.16 2.61
N ALA A 103 10.50 5.65 1.44
CA ALA A 103 9.72 6.64 0.71
C ALA A 103 8.37 6.04 0.24
N ILE A 104 8.41 4.89 -0.43
CA ILE A 104 7.19 4.22 -0.91
C ILE A 104 6.30 3.81 0.29
N ALA A 105 6.87 3.21 1.33
CA ALA A 105 6.11 2.82 2.53
C ALA A 105 5.44 4.03 3.20
N PHE A 106 6.17 5.14 3.34
CA PHE A 106 5.65 6.35 3.97
C PHE A 106 4.46 6.94 3.20
N TRP A 107 4.61 7.16 1.89
CA TRP A 107 3.57 7.82 1.10
C TRP A 107 2.33 6.94 0.89
N ASN A 108 2.49 5.62 0.80
CA ASN A 108 1.36 4.67 0.81
C ASN A 108 0.56 4.76 2.13
N ASN A 109 1.25 4.72 3.27
CA ASN A 109 0.58 4.87 4.57
C ASN A 109 -0.09 6.25 4.71
N ALA A 110 0.57 7.32 4.24
CA ALA A 110 0.02 8.68 4.31
C ALA A 110 -1.27 8.81 3.49
N TYR A 111 -1.28 8.31 2.26
CA TYR A 111 -2.46 8.26 1.41
C TYR A 111 -3.61 7.51 2.11
N ASN A 112 -3.35 6.27 2.54
CA ASN A 112 -4.35 5.41 3.17
C ASN A 112 -4.89 6.00 4.48
N PHE A 113 -4.01 6.59 5.30
CA PHE A 113 -4.42 7.29 6.51
C PHE A 113 -5.32 8.48 6.21
N PHE A 114 -4.93 9.36 5.30
CA PHE A 114 -5.70 10.56 5.02
C PHE A 114 -7.03 10.27 4.33
N MET A 115 -7.13 9.19 3.57
CA MET A 115 -8.40 8.74 3.04
C MET A 115 -9.38 8.34 4.18
N ILE A 116 -8.91 7.52 5.13
CA ILE A 116 -9.74 7.13 6.30
C ILE A 116 -10.02 8.34 7.19
N TYR A 117 -9.00 9.18 7.45
CA TYR A 117 -9.12 10.41 8.23
C TYR A 117 -10.27 11.27 7.70
N GLN A 118 -10.30 11.52 6.39
CA GLN A 118 -11.33 12.32 5.77
C GLN A 118 -12.73 11.75 5.99
N ILE A 119 -12.92 10.44 5.78
CA ILE A 119 -14.23 9.79 5.92
C ILE A 119 -14.73 9.90 7.35
N LEU A 120 -13.85 9.72 8.34
CA LEU A 120 -14.21 9.76 9.76
C LEU A 120 -14.42 11.18 10.31
N THR A 121 -13.76 12.20 9.72
CA THR A 121 -13.82 13.57 10.23
C THR A 121 -14.73 14.50 9.44
N GLU A 122 -15.18 14.09 8.26
CA GLU A 122 -16.00 14.90 7.36
C GLU A 122 -17.31 14.16 6.97
N PRO A 123 -18.21 13.92 7.92
CA PRO A 123 -19.51 13.33 7.59
C PRO A 123 -20.31 14.25 6.66
N VAL A 124 -21.06 13.68 5.73
CA VAL A 124 -21.99 14.40 4.86
C VAL A 124 -23.40 14.24 5.46
N ASP A 125 -24.10 15.33 5.66
CA ASP A 125 -25.43 15.36 6.32
C ASP A 125 -25.45 14.61 7.68
N GLY A 126 -24.34 14.70 8.44
CA GLY A 126 -24.18 14.07 9.75
C GLY A 126 -23.98 12.55 9.71
N ARG A 127 -23.68 11.96 8.55
CA ARG A 127 -23.48 10.51 8.36
C ARG A 127 -22.17 10.22 7.63
N ILE A 128 -21.59 9.06 7.93
CA ILE A 128 -20.52 8.49 7.12
C ILE A 128 -21.03 8.32 5.69
N VAL A 129 -20.22 8.71 4.72
CA VAL A 129 -20.56 8.63 3.29
C VAL A 129 -20.77 7.17 2.85
N ASP A 130 -21.58 6.94 1.84
CA ASP A 130 -21.75 5.63 1.20
C ASP A 130 -20.74 5.43 0.07
N SER A 131 -20.18 6.53 -0.45
CA SER A 131 -19.12 6.55 -1.45
C SER A 131 -18.26 7.82 -1.27
N VAL A 132 -17.00 7.78 -1.63
CA VAL A 132 -16.13 8.97 -1.66
C VAL A 132 -16.65 10.04 -2.64
N TRP A 133 -17.50 9.67 -3.58
CA TRP A 133 -18.13 10.61 -4.50
C TRP A 133 -19.26 11.45 -3.88
N ASP A 134 -19.73 11.10 -2.70
CA ASP A 134 -20.70 11.91 -1.94
C ASP A 134 -20.09 13.26 -1.53
N TYR A 135 -18.75 13.36 -1.47
CA TYR A 135 -18.04 14.64 -1.32
C TYR A 135 -18.15 15.55 -2.54
N GLY A 136 -18.68 15.06 -3.67
CA GLY A 136 -18.89 15.78 -4.92
C GLY A 136 -17.63 15.92 -5.77
N GLY A 137 -17.78 16.54 -6.94
CA GLY A 137 -16.68 16.83 -7.86
C GLY A 137 -16.45 15.79 -8.95
N ARG A 138 -17.08 14.59 -8.90
CA ARG A 138 -16.85 13.49 -9.86
C ARG A 138 -17.03 13.91 -11.33
N TYR A 139 -18.04 14.73 -11.60
CA TYR A 139 -18.41 15.13 -12.96
C TYR A 139 -18.40 16.67 -13.15
N ASN A 140 -17.82 17.39 -12.19
CA ASN A 140 -17.79 18.84 -12.24
C ASN A 140 -16.36 19.34 -12.48
N PRO A 141 -16.03 19.78 -13.72
CA PRO A 141 -14.68 20.24 -14.05
C PRO A 141 -14.25 21.53 -13.35
N PHE A 142 -15.23 22.25 -12.73
CA PHE A 142 -14.97 23.50 -12.02
C PHE A 142 -14.80 23.32 -10.50
N ARG A 143 -14.91 22.09 -10.00
CA ARG A 143 -14.78 21.77 -8.57
C ARG A 143 -13.81 20.62 -8.38
N LYS A 144 -12.71 20.88 -7.64
CA LYS A 144 -11.79 19.84 -7.21
C LYS A 144 -12.57 18.73 -6.49
N ASN A 145 -12.36 17.51 -6.93
CA ASN A 145 -12.91 16.32 -6.28
C ASN A 145 -12.16 16.00 -4.98
N VAL A 146 -12.55 14.94 -4.30
CA VAL A 146 -11.98 14.52 -3.01
C VAL A 146 -10.48 14.26 -3.07
N PHE A 147 -9.99 13.74 -4.20
CA PHE A 147 -8.59 13.36 -4.40
C PHE A 147 -7.68 14.56 -4.71
N GLU A 148 -8.23 15.63 -5.28
CA GLU A 148 -7.48 16.80 -5.79
C GLU A 148 -7.34 17.93 -4.76
N ARG A 149 -8.03 17.85 -3.60
CA ARG A 149 -8.01 18.91 -2.60
C ARG A 149 -6.72 18.89 -1.79
N GLU A 150 -5.91 19.92 -1.93
CA GLU A 150 -4.66 20.12 -1.17
C GLU A 150 -4.97 20.61 0.26
N ARG A 151 -4.92 19.73 1.24
CA ARG A 151 -5.29 20.01 2.62
C ARG A 151 -4.61 19.15 3.67
N PHE A 152 -3.89 18.13 3.26
CA PHE A 152 -3.19 17.21 4.17
C PHE A 152 -1.76 17.67 4.37
N VAL A 153 -1.42 18.11 5.57
CA VAL A 153 -0.10 18.67 5.85
C VAL A 153 0.88 17.57 6.27
N ILE A 154 1.99 17.47 5.54
CA ILE A 154 3.12 16.58 5.84
C ILE A 154 4.39 17.40 5.76
N GLY A 155 5.21 17.39 6.84
CA GLY A 155 6.46 18.14 6.87
C GLY A 155 6.30 19.65 6.61
N GLY A 156 5.17 20.23 6.99
CA GLY A 156 4.85 21.64 6.75
C GLY A 156 4.31 21.95 5.36
N THR A 157 4.22 20.99 4.45
CA THR A 157 3.70 21.16 3.08
C THR A 157 2.32 20.53 2.95
N ALA A 158 1.40 21.22 2.25
CA ALA A 158 0.06 20.71 1.98
C ALA A 158 0.04 19.81 0.74
N TYR A 159 -0.61 18.66 0.84
CA TYR A 159 -0.78 17.68 -0.23
C TYR A 159 -2.25 17.34 -0.44
N SER A 160 -2.58 16.90 -1.65
CA SER A 160 -3.80 16.17 -1.97
C SER A 160 -3.51 14.66 -2.03
N LEU A 161 -4.55 13.82 -2.08
CA LEU A 161 -4.37 12.38 -2.30
C LEU A 161 -3.74 12.12 -3.67
N ASP A 162 -4.23 12.77 -4.74
CA ASP A 162 -3.61 12.72 -6.07
C ASP A 162 -2.16 13.22 -6.06
N GLY A 163 -1.85 14.24 -5.25
CA GLY A 163 -0.48 14.73 -5.08
C GLY A 163 0.45 13.68 -4.48
N MET A 164 -0.04 12.87 -3.52
CA MET A 164 0.75 11.78 -2.93
C MET A 164 0.91 10.61 -3.90
N GLU A 165 -0.17 10.20 -4.57
CA GLU A 165 -0.15 9.06 -5.51
C GLU A 165 0.53 9.44 -6.84
N LYS A 166 -0.08 10.37 -7.59
CA LYS A 166 0.37 10.71 -8.96
C LYS A 166 1.55 11.68 -8.97
N GLY A 167 1.60 12.59 -7.97
CA GLY A 167 2.66 13.60 -7.90
C GLY A 167 3.96 13.09 -7.30
N ILE A 168 3.92 12.16 -6.36
CA ILE A 168 5.10 11.63 -5.67
C ILE A 168 5.36 10.17 -6.05
N LEU A 169 4.49 9.24 -5.65
CA LEU A 169 4.74 7.80 -5.83
C LEU A 169 4.91 7.41 -7.29
N LEU A 170 4.14 8.03 -8.19
CA LEU A 170 4.16 7.80 -9.64
C LEU A 170 4.74 8.98 -10.42
N GLY A 171 5.21 10.02 -9.71
CA GLY A 171 5.69 11.25 -10.29
C GLY A 171 7.08 11.16 -10.92
N ASP A 172 7.43 12.21 -11.68
CA ASP A 172 8.67 12.30 -12.45
C ASP A 172 9.94 12.19 -11.59
N GLU A 173 9.91 12.68 -10.34
CA GLU A 173 11.05 12.57 -9.44
C GLU A 173 11.35 11.11 -9.07
N TYR A 174 10.30 10.33 -8.72
CA TYR A 174 10.48 8.92 -8.40
C TYR A 174 10.79 8.09 -9.63
N LYS A 175 10.23 8.46 -10.80
CA LYS A 175 10.61 7.89 -12.08
C LYS A 175 12.10 8.11 -12.38
N ALA A 176 12.61 9.33 -12.24
CA ALA A 176 14.02 9.65 -12.48
C ALA A 176 14.98 8.93 -11.51
N ARG A 177 14.51 8.60 -10.30
CA ARG A 177 15.25 7.82 -9.31
C ARG A 177 15.17 6.30 -9.51
N GLY A 178 14.32 5.82 -10.44
CA GLY A 178 13.99 4.38 -10.56
C GLY A 178 13.18 3.85 -9.38
N TRP A 179 12.37 4.70 -8.75
CA TRP A 179 11.52 4.37 -7.58
C TRP A 179 10.05 4.21 -7.93
N LYS A 180 9.62 4.77 -9.08
CA LYS A 180 8.26 4.61 -9.59
C LYS A 180 8.01 3.15 -9.94
N GLU A 181 6.84 2.63 -9.56
CA GLU A 181 6.40 1.28 -9.94
C GLU A 181 4.87 1.14 -9.89
N ALA A 182 4.32 0.31 -10.77
CA ALA A 182 2.87 0.17 -10.94
C ALA A 182 2.18 -0.64 -9.82
N ARG A 183 2.92 -1.44 -9.03
CA ARG A 183 2.35 -2.13 -7.85
C ARG A 183 1.81 -1.15 -6.79
N VAL A 184 2.18 0.12 -6.84
CA VAL A 184 1.59 1.17 -6.00
C VAL A 184 0.07 1.20 -6.13
N HIS A 185 -0.47 0.99 -7.34
CA HIS A 185 -1.93 0.91 -7.57
C HIS A 185 -2.64 -0.21 -6.81
N PHE A 186 -1.88 -1.18 -6.28
CA PHE A 186 -2.39 -2.27 -5.45
C PHE A 186 -2.14 -2.06 -3.96
N THR A 187 -1.60 -0.90 -3.54
CA THR A 187 -1.29 -0.59 -2.14
C THR A 187 -1.94 0.68 -1.63
N VAL A 188 -2.27 1.62 -2.52
CA VAL A 188 -3.13 2.76 -2.19
C VAL A 188 -4.60 2.34 -2.24
N ASN A 189 -5.40 2.80 -1.28
CA ASN A 189 -6.80 2.41 -1.15
C ASN A 189 -7.68 3.66 -1.06
N CYS A 190 -8.50 3.85 -2.09
CA CYS A 190 -9.43 4.98 -2.21
C CYS A 190 -10.74 4.80 -1.42
N ALA A 191 -10.76 3.89 -0.47
CA ALA A 191 -11.92 3.54 0.36
C ALA A 191 -13.12 2.97 -0.40
N ALA A 192 -12.93 2.41 -1.58
CA ALA A 192 -13.98 1.79 -2.37
C ALA A 192 -13.89 0.25 -2.33
N VAL A 193 -15.00 -0.44 -2.54
CA VAL A 193 -15.06 -1.90 -2.69
C VAL A 193 -14.20 -2.37 -3.85
N GLY A 194 -14.13 -1.59 -4.94
CA GLY A 194 -13.31 -1.87 -6.11
C GLY A 194 -11.79 -1.68 -5.90
N CYS A 195 -11.35 -1.08 -4.78
CA CYS A 195 -9.93 -0.95 -4.48
C CYS A 195 -9.29 -2.31 -4.18
N PRO A 196 -7.98 -2.47 -4.45
CA PRO A 196 -7.21 -3.53 -3.86
C PRO A 196 -7.29 -3.50 -2.33
N PRO A 197 -7.05 -4.64 -1.64
CA PRO A 197 -7.29 -4.70 -0.21
C PRO A 197 -6.35 -3.77 0.57
N LEU A 198 -6.92 -2.95 1.47
CA LEU A 198 -6.15 -2.26 2.49
C LEU A 198 -5.58 -3.30 3.46
N ARG A 199 -4.34 -3.12 3.90
CA ARG A 199 -3.68 -4.06 4.81
C ARG A 199 -3.85 -3.62 6.25
N ARG A 200 -4.07 -4.62 7.13
CA ARG A 200 -4.11 -4.41 8.57
C ARG A 200 -2.74 -4.02 9.15
N THR A 201 -1.68 -4.42 8.48
CA THR A 201 -0.30 -4.06 8.81
C THR A 201 0.13 -2.84 8.01
N ILE A 202 0.64 -1.80 8.68
CA ILE A 202 1.24 -0.65 8.00
C ILE A 202 2.45 -1.05 7.16
N TYR A 203 2.70 -0.31 6.09
CA TYR A 203 3.92 -0.46 5.31
C TYR A 203 5.12 0.11 6.05
N THR A 204 6.24 -0.58 5.99
CA THR A 204 7.54 -0.16 6.52
C THR A 204 8.62 -0.43 5.48
N ALA A 205 9.81 0.14 5.65
CA ALA A 205 10.91 -0.18 4.74
C ALA A 205 11.25 -1.67 4.69
N GLY A 206 11.02 -2.39 5.81
CA GLY A 206 11.33 -3.82 5.91
C GLY A 206 10.29 -4.75 5.29
N ASN A 207 9.06 -4.28 5.03
CA ASN A 207 7.97 -5.14 4.53
C ASN A 207 7.34 -4.68 3.21
N ILE A 208 7.64 -3.45 2.73
CA ILE A 208 6.94 -2.85 1.58
C ILE A 208 7.03 -3.70 0.32
N GLU A 209 8.20 -4.24 -0.01
CA GLU A 209 8.38 -5.09 -1.20
C GLU A 209 7.54 -6.37 -1.15
N ALA A 210 7.58 -7.05 -0.01
CA ALA A 210 6.82 -8.28 0.18
C ALA A 210 5.30 -7.99 0.13
N LEU A 211 4.84 -6.93 0.81
CA LEU A 211 3.42 -6.59 0.87
C LEU A 211 2.89 -6.05 -0.45
N MET A 212 3.66 -5.28 -1.22
CA MET A 212 3.26 -4.86 -2.57
C MET A 212 3.08 -6.06 -3.49
N THR A 213 4.06 -6.97 -3.52
CA THR A 213 3.98 -8.20 -4.33
C THR A 213 2.79 -9.07 -3.90
N GLU A 214 2.64 -9.29 -2.59
CA GLU A 214 1.53 -10.09 -2.06
C GLU A 214 0.16 -9.47 -2.37
N ASN A 215 0.01 -8.15 -2.20
CA ASN A 215 -1.25 -7.47 -2.46
C ASN A 215 -1.64 -7.55 -3.94
N THR A 216 -0.68 -7.30 -4.84
CA THR A 216 -0.88 -7.39 -6.29
C THR A 216 -1.29 -8.80 -6.69
N ARG A 217 -0.54 -9.83 -6.27
CA ARG A 217 -0.83 -11.24 -6.52
C ARG A 217 -2.23 -11.64 -6.02
N ARG A 218 -2.55 -11.30 -4.77
CA ARG A 218 -3.81 -11.70 -4.13
C ARG A 218 -5.01 -10.92 -4.66
N ALA A 219 -4.82 -9.70 -5.18
CA ALA A 219 -5.86 -8.97 -5.89
C ALA A 219 -6.27 -9.73 -7.17
N PHE A 220 -5.31 -10.24 -7.95
CA PHE A 220 -5.60 -11.03 -9.16
C PHE A 220 -6.35 -12.33 -8.87
N ASN A 221 -6.29 -12.83 -7.64
CA ASN A 221 -7.06 -13.98 -7.19
C ASN A 221 -8.50 -13.62 -6.80
N THR A 222 -8.92 -12.37 -6.98
CA THR A 222 -10.30 -11.96 -6.70
C THR A 222 -11.08 -11.65 -7.98
N PRO A 223 -12.37 -12.00 -8.08
CA PRO A 223 -13.17 -11.69 -9.25
C PRO A 223 -13.43 -10.18 -9.44
N ARG A 224 -13.07 -9.33 -8.46
CA ARG A 224 -13.15 -7.89 -8.60
C ARG A 224 -12.05 -7.32 -9.48
N HIS A 225 -10.90 -7.99 -9.50
CA HIS A 225 -9.74 -7.49 -10.24
C HIS A 225 -9.44 -8.29 -11.49
N LEU A 226 -9.81 -9.59 -11.53
CA LEU A 226 -9.54 -10.44 -12.68
C LEU A 226 -10.54 -11.59 -12.80
N GLN A 227 -11.14 -11.74 -13.99
CA GLN A 227 -12.03 -12.86 -14.36
C GLN A 227 -11.74 -13.28 -15.80
N LEU A 228 -11.94 -14.56 -16.11
CA LEU A 228 -11.99 -15.08 -17.47
C LEU A 228 -13.37 -15.61 -17.76
N ASP A 229 -14.02 -15.11 -18.82
CA ASP A 229 -15.27 -15.63 -19.37
C ASP A 229 -15.07 -15.98 -20.85
N GLY A 230 -15.15 -17.27 -21.16
CA GLY A 230 -14.76 -17.80 -22.47
C GLY A 230 -13.28 -17.46 -22.76
N THR A 231 -13.05 -16.61 -23.77
CA THR A 231 -11.72 -16.09 -24.14
C THR A 231 -11.56 -14.59 -23.83
N THR A 232 -12.46 -14.02 -23.05
CA THR A 232 -12.38 -12.61 -22.65
C THR A 232 -11.83 -12.51 -21.22
N LEU A 233 -10.69 -11.84 -21.07
CA LEU A 233 -10.15 -11.47 -19.77
C LEU A 233 -10.78 -10.15 -19.36
N TYR A 234 -11.49 -10.18 -18.24
CA TYR A 234 -12.00 -8.99 -17.59
C TYR A 234 -11.04 -8.59 -16.49
N VAL A 235 -10.56 -7.35 -16.53
CA VAL A 235 -9.65 -6.78 -15.52
C VAL A 235 -10.24 -5.52 -14.91
N SER A 236 -9.82 -5.17 -13.69
CA SER A 236 -10.26 -3.94 -13.02
C SER A 236 -10.04 -2.70 -13.90
N GLU A 237 -10.93 -1.69 -13.79
CA GLU A 237 -10.71 -0.38 -14.44
C GLU A 237 -9.42 0.33 -13.99
N LEU A 238 -8.77 -0.10 -12.92
CA LEU A 238 -7.42 0.38 -12.57
C LEU A 238 -6.45 0.21 -13.74
N PHE A 239 -6.54 -0.89 -14.49
CA PHE A 239 -5.72 -1.12 -15.68
C PHE A 239 -6.02 -0.19 -16.83
N LYS A 240 -7.24 0.36 -16.91
CA LYS A 240 -7.63 1.36 -17.90
C LYS A 240 -7.18 2.76 -17.51
N TRP A 241 -7.30 3.10 -16.22
CA TRP A 241 -6.98 4.46 -15.75
C TRP A 241 -5.49 4.72 -15.68
N TYR A 242 -4.70 3.67 -15.45
CA TYR A 242 -3.26 3.73 -15.24
C TYR A 242 -2.50 2.85 -16.24
N GLU A 243 -3.06 2.69 -17.44
CA GLU A 243 -2.49 1.82 -18.49
C GLU A 243 -1.02 2.14 -18.77
N ASP A 244 -0.67 3.42 -18.84
CA ASP A 244 0.68 3.88 -19.14
C ASP A 244 1.71 3.38 -18.11
N ASP A 245 1.33 3.28 -16.82
CA ASP A 245 2.23 2.81 -15.76
C ASP A 245 2.55 1.31 -15.93
N TYR A 246 1.55 0.50 -16.28
CA TYR A 246 1.73 -0.93 -16.54
C TYR A 246 2.51 -1.21 -17.82
N LEU A 247 2.27 -0.41 -18.87
CA LEU A 247 3.01 -0.50 -20.12
C LEU A 247 4.47 -0.06 -19.94
N GLU A 248 4.72 0.94 -19.11
CA GLU A 248 6.07 1.41 -18.81
C GLU A 248 6.88 0.36 -18.06
N GLU A 249 6.26 -0.36 -17.10
CA GLU A 249 6.94 -1.34 -16.25
C GLU A 249 7.18 -2.67 -16.97
N GLU A 250 6.15 -3.23 -17.65
CA GLU A 250 6.19 -4.59 -18.20
C GLU A 250 5.82 -4.68 -19.69
N GLY A 251 5.59 -3.56 -20.37
CA GLY A 251 5.30 -3.53 -21.79
C GLY A 251 3.84 -3.82 -22.16
N SER A 252 3.08 -4.50 -21.31
CA SER A 252 1.63 -4.71 -21.50
C SER A 252 0.93 -5.01 -20.17
N ILE A 253 -0.40 -4.80 -20.14
CA ILE A 253 -1.25 -5.20 -19.01
C ILE A 253 -1.10 -6.72 -18.73
N THR A 254 -1.08 -7.55 -19.77
CA THR A 254 -0.97 -9.00 -19.62
C THR A 254 0.39 -9.44 -19.10
N ASP A 255 1.46 -8.75 -19.48
CA ASP A 255 2.80 -9.06 -18.97
C ASP A 255 2.95 -8.61 -17.53
N PHE A 256 2.38 -7.46 -17.14
CA PHE A 256 2.30 -7.06 -15.74
C PHE A 256 1.55 -8.10 -14.89
N ILE A 257 0.39 -8.58 -15.37
CA ILE A 257 -0.33 -9.62 -14.65
C ILE A 257 0.52 -10.90 -14.53
N ARG A 258 1.21 -11.34 -15.61
CA ARG A 258 2.08 -12.53 -15.58
C ARG A 258 3.26 -12.38 -14.60
N ALA A 259 3.79 -11.18 -14.44
CA ALA A 259 4.93 -10.91 -13.56
C ALA A 259 4.58 -11.15 -12.07
N TYR A 260 3.31 -10.95 -11.68
CA TYR A 260 2.91 -10.99 -10.28
C TYR A 260 1.83 -12.03 -9.93
N ALA A 261 1.21 -12.68 -10.91
CA ALA A 261 0.09 -13.60 -10.69
C ALA A 261 0.55 -15.02 -10.34
N ASP A 262 -0.34 -15.78 -9.70
CA ASP A 262 -0.20 -17.22 -9.54
C ASP A 262 -0.38 -17.97 -10.88
N ASP A 263 0.21 -19.17 -11.02
CA ASP A 263 0.21 -19.97 -12.25
C ASP A 263 -1.20 -20.16 -12.85
N TRP A 264 -2.20 -20.44 -12.02
CA TRP A 264 -3.58 -20.63 -12.47
C TRP A 264 -4.25 -19.33 -13.03
N VAL A 265 -3.77 -18.15 -12.61
CA VAL A 265 -4.17 -16.86 -13.19
C VAL A 265 -3.44 -16.64 -14.50
N ILE A 266 -2.15 -16.99 -14.58
CA ILE A 266 -1.35 -16.94 -15.81
C ILE A 266 -1.99 -17.81 -16.89
N GLU A 267 -2.50 -19.01 -16.55
CA GLU A 267 -3.25 -19.85 -17.48
C GLU A 267 -4.48 -19.15 -18.05
N LYS A 268 -5.24 -18.41 -17.23
CA LYS A 268 -6.37 -17.60 -17.69
C LYS A 268 -5.93 -16.47 -18.65
N VAL A 269 -4.83 -15.78 -18.31
CA VAL A 269 -4.27 -14.72 -19.17
C VAL A 269 -3.85 -15.29 -20.52
N ASN A 270 -3.23 -16.46 -20.54
CA ASN A 270 -2.79 -17.13 -21.76
C ASN A 270 -3.94 -17.67 -22.65
N ALA A 271 -5.07 -18.02 -22.04
CA ALA A 271 -6.28 -18.43 -22.75
C ALA A 271 -7.07 -17.24 -23.34
N ALA A 272 -6.79 -16.03 -22.89
CA ALA A 272 -7.53 -14.85 -23.32
C ALA A 272 -7.07 -14.36 -24.72
N THR A 273 -8.04 -13.96 -25.53
CA THR A 273 -7.81 -13.33 -26.85
C THR A 273 -8.18 -11.86 -26.90
N ARG A 274 -8.80 -11.36 -25.81
CA ARG A 274 -9.20 -9.95 -25.68
C ARG A 274 -9.32 -9.57 -24.20
N ILE A 275 -9.15 -8.27 -23.92
CA ILE A 275 -9.31 -7.66 -22.61
C ILE A 275 -10.57 -6.80 -22.61
N ARG A 276 -11.30 -6.82 -21.49
CA ARG A 276 -12.37 -5.90 -21.13
C ARG A 276 -12.22 -5.46 -19.69
N TYR A 277 -12.95 -4.43 -19.29
CA TYR A 277 -12.85 -3.87 -17.96
C TYR A 277 -14.07 -4.25 -17.12
N ILE A 278 -13.83 -4.51 -15.83
CA ILE A 278 -14.85 -4.69 -14.80
C ILE A 278 -15.25 -3.30 -14.30
N ASP A 279 -16.52 -2.98 -14.28
CA ASP A 279 -17.03 -1.73 -13.71
C ASP A 279 -16.55 -1.57 -12.27
N TYR A 280 -15.99 -0.40 -11.95
CA TYR A 280 -15.41 -0.15 -10.64
C TYR A 280 -16.50 0.14 -9.61
N ASP A 281 -16.52 -0.66 -8.53
CA ASP A 281 -17.45 -0.50 -7.43
C ASP A 281 -16.97 0.59 -6.47
N TRP A 282 -17.64 1.74 -6.51
CA TRP A 282 -17.35 2.90 -5.69
C TRP A 282 -18.09 2.91 -4.34
N ALA A 283 -18.85 1.88 -3.99
CA ALA A 283 -19.40 1.74 -2.65
C ALA A 283 -18.25 1.73 -1.60
N LEU A 284 -18.48 2.34 -0.44
CA LEU A 284 -17.46 2.42 0.61
C LEU A 284 -17.02 1.01 1.03
N ASN A 285 -15.73 0.80 1.25
CA ASN A 285 -15.12 -0.49 1.62
C ASN A 285 -15.40 -0.89 3.09
N ARG A 286 -16.67 -0.83 3.50
CA ARG A 286 -17.15 -1.25 4.82
C ARG A 286 -17.66 -2.71 4.80
N PRO A 287 -17.74 -3.40 5.96
CA PRO A 287 -18.14 -4.82 6.02
C PRO A 287 -19.45 -5.14 5.28
N ASP A 288 -20.47 -4.31 5.44
CA ASP A 288 -21.81 -4.52 4.82
C ASP A 288 -21.77 -4.59 3.28
N ASN A 289 -20.72 -4.08 2.64
CA ASN A 289 -20.58 -4.05 1.18
C ASN A 289 -19.77 -5.23 0.63
N PHE A 290 -19.34 -6.16 1.48
CA PHE A 290 -18.61 -7.36 1.07
C PHE A 290 -19.34 -8.63 1.50
N PRO A 291 -19.69 -9.53 0.58
CA PRO A 291 -20.32 -10.83 0.93
C PRO A 291 -19.45 -11.71 1.84
N ALA A 292 -18.16 -11.44 1.91
CA ALA A 292 -17.22 -12.24 2.71
C ALA A 292 -17.21 -11.88 4.21
N PHE A 293 -17.86 -10.79 4.65
CA PHE A 293 -17.87 -10.31 6.05
C PHE A 293 -19.23 -10.42 6.75
#